data_9169685503c54cd43d42b6f9582cfb35
#
_entry.id   9169685503c54cd43d42b6f9582cfb35
#
_cell.length_a   1.000
_cell.length_b   1.000
_cell.length_c   1.000
_cell.angle_alpha   90.00
_cell.angle_beta   90.00
_cell.angle_gamma   90.00
#
_symmetry.space_group_name_H-M   'P 1'
#
loop_
_entity.id
_entity.type
_entity.pdbx_description
1 polymer ?
#
loop_
_entity_poly.entity_id
_entity_poly.type
_entity_poly.pdbx_seq_one_letter_code
_entity_poly.pdbx_strand_id
1 'polypeptide(L)'
;MALTLLVLLLVLVLVAGAWLRARQRKRWRYAEERQVALAQIRLLRQLIEQVQRHRGLSYGVQSGERSLEARLWSVNQQVRQLFERCRVYQPRLHWLPSWHLALQLWERVNQPDTAESPEHLLSLQTDLVQALLDTVSALAERFDLVCLGRLAPQAEGQWLELLHNIELLGQSRAIGTGIAANRQNLTVW
;
A
#
# COMPACT_ATOMS: atom_id res chain seq x y z
N MET A 1 21.42 42.14 44.31
CA MET A 1 21.44 40.68 44.52
C MET A 1 20.05 40.06 44.33
N ALA A 2 18.99 40.44 45.09
CA ALA A 2 17.67 39.85 44.97
C ALA A 2 17.01 40.09 43.58
N LEU A 3 17.15 41.27 43.00
CA LEU A 3 16.60 41.62 41.68
C LEU A 3 17.23 40.79 40.55
N THR A 4 18.54 40.56 40.58
CA THR A 4 19.29 39.77 39.62
C THR A 4 18.88 38.30 39.65
N LEU A 5 18.66 37.75 40.82
CA LEU A 5 18.16 36.39 41.03
C LEU A 5 16.73 36.24 40.47
N LEU A 6 15.85 37.23 40.66
CA LEU A 6 14.49 37.21 40.18
C LEU A 6 14.42 37.29 38.65
N VAL A 7 15.26 38.11 38.00
CA VAL A 7 15.36 38.18 36.56
C VAL A 7 15.89 36.87 35.97
N LEU A 8 16.92 36.27 36.60
CA LEU A 8 17.46 34.98 36.17
C LEU A 8 16.40 33.87 36.25
N LEU A 9 15.61 33.83 37.30
CA LEU A 9 14.54 32.84 37.50
C LEU A 9 13.45 33.05 36.44
N LEU A 10 13.06 34.29 36.13
CA LEU A 10 12.08 34.59 35.08
C LEU A 10 12.56 34.13 33.71
N VAL A 11 13.79 34.41 33.33
CA VAL A 11 14.39 33.95 32.08
C VAL A 11 14.43 32.44 32.00
N LEU A 12 14.78 31.76 33.07
CA LEU A 12 14.81 30.29 33.13
C LEU A 12 13.41 29.67 32.92
N VAL A 13 12.38 30.25 33.53
CA VAL A 13 10.98 29.84 33.34
C VAL A 13 10.51 30.06 31.91
N LEU A 14 10.87 31.19 31.29
CA LEU A 14 10.51 31.47 29.90
C LEU A 14 11.19 30.51 28.93
N VAL A 15 12.48 30.23 29.13
CA VAL A 15 13.25 29.28 28.31
C VAL A 15 12.67 27.87 28.47
N ALA A 16 12.43 27.43 29.71
CA ALA A 16 11.79 26.13 29.96
C ALA A 16 10.39 26.03 29.33
N GLY A 17 9.58 27.07 29.44
CA GLY A 17 8.26 27.14 28.81
C GLY A 17 8.32 27.10 27.28
N ALA A 18 9.25 27.83 26.67
CA ALA A 18 9.47 27.80 25.24
C ALA A 18 9.95 26.40 24.75
N TRP A 19 10.88 25.78 25.49
CA TRP A 19 11.36 24.44 25.19
C TRP A 19 10.27 23.36 25.30
N LEU A 20 9.44 23.40 26.35
CA LEU A 20 8.31 22.51 26.51
C LEU A 20 7.29 22.65 25.38
N ARG A 21 6.96 23.90 25.00
CA ARG A 21 6.06 24.17 23.86
C ARG A 21 6.63 23.65 22.54
N ALA A 22 7.93 23.87 22.29
CA ALA A 22 8.60 23.34 21.09
C ALA A 22 8.59 21.82 21.04
N ARG A 23 8.87 21.14 22.19
CA ARG A 23 8.80 19.70 22.32
C ARG A 23 7.37 19.15 22.10
N GLN A 24 6.37 19.85 22.63
CA GLN A 24 4.98 19.49 22.48
C GLN A 24 4.51 19.63 21.01
N ARG A 25 4.87 20.74 20.34
CA ARG A 25 4.60 20.95 18.92
C ARG A 25 5.23 19.84 18.04
N LYS A 26 6.46 19.42 18.33
CA LYS A 26 7.10 18.29 17.62
C LYS A 26 6.33 16.99 17.79
N ARG A 27 5.86 16.69 19.01
CA ARG A 27 5.05 15.50 19.28
C ARG A 27 3.72 15.51 18.52
N TRP A 28 3.03 16.66 18.48
CA TRP A 28 1.77 16.79 17.74
C TRP A 28 1.97 16.60 16.23
N ARG A 29 2.98 17.23 15.64
CA ARG A 29 3.32 17.05 14.21
C ARG A 29 3.62 15.59 13.90
N TYR A 30 4.42 14.92 14.70
CA TYR A 30 4.76 13.52 14.50
C TYR A 30 3.52 12.61 14.61
N ALA A 31 2.63 12.87 15.55
CA ALA A 31 1.38 12.13 15.68
C ALA A 31 0.47 12.33 14.46
N GLU A 32 0.37 13.55 13.95
CA GLU A 32 -0.40 13.88 12.74
C GLU A 32 0.20 13.18 11.50
N GLU A 33 1.52 13.23 11.32
CA GLU A 33 2.21 12.54 10.23
C GLU A 33 1.97 11.01 10.26
N ARG A 34 2.00 10.40 11.44
CA ARG A 34 1.66 8.98 11.62
C ARG A 34 0.22 8.67 11.27
N GLN A 35 -0.74 9.51 11.63
CA GLN A 35 -2.16 9.31 11.26
C GLN A 35 -2.34 9.39 9.74
N VAL A 36 -1.68 10.34 9.07
CA VAL A 36 -1.72 10.43 7.61
C VAL A 36 -1.07 9.21 6.97
N ALA A 37 0.07 8.74 7.47
CA ALA A 37 0.72 7.53 6.97
C ALA A 37 -0.17 6.28 7.14
N LEU A 38 -0.87 6.15 8.27
CA LEU A 38 -1.87 5.08 8.46
C LEU A 38 -3.02 5.16 7.46
N ALA A 39 -3.51 6.37 7.15
CA ALA A 39 -4.55 6.55 6.13
C ALA A 39 -4.06 6.13 4.74
N GLN A 40 -2.80 6.46 4.40
CA GLN A 40 -2.15 6.03 3.17
C GLN A 40 -2.01 4.50 3.09
N ILE A 41 -1.53 3.86 4.15
CA ILE A 41 -1.41 2.39 4.22
C ILE A 41 -2.78 1.71 4.06
N ARG A 42 -3.84 2.25 4.67
CA ARG A 42 -5.20 1.72 4.49
C ARG A 42 -5.66 1.81 3.03
N LEU A 43 -5.36 2.91 2.36
CA LEU A 43 -5.70 3.10 0.95
C LEU A 43 -4.89 2.17 0.04
N LEU A 44 -3.58 2.04 0.29
CA LEU A 44 -2.72 1.09 -0.42
C LEU A 44 -3.18 -0.36 -0.23
N ARG A 45 -3.59 -0.74 0.98
CA ARG A 45 -4.17 -2.08 1.23
C ARG A 45 -5.42 -2.32 0.38
N GLN A 46 -6.33 -1.34 0.28
CA GLN A 46 -7.51 -1.45 -0.60
C GLN A 46 -7.09 -1.60 -2.07
N LEU A 47 -6.08 -0.85 -2.50
CA LEU A 47 -5.55 -0.94 -3.86
C LEU A 47 -4.96 -2.33 -4.12
N ILE A 48 -4.14 -2.87 -3.21
CA ILE A 48 -3.59 -4.23 -3.30
C ILE A 48 -4.70 -5.26 -3.46
N GLU A 49 -5.74 -5.19 -2.63
CA GLU A 49 -6.89 -6.10 -2.70
C GLU A 49 -7.59 -6.06 -4.06
N GLN A 50 -7.80 -4.87 -4.63
CA GLN A 50 -8.44 -4.76 -5.94
C GLN A 50 -7.51 -5.19 -7.09
N VAL A 51 -6.21 -4.94 -7.01
CA VAL A 51 -5.23 -5.45 -7.99
C VAL A 51 -5.17 -6.98 -7.96
N GLN A 52 -5.19 -7.60 -6.78
CA GLN A 52 -5.26 -9.06 -6.65
C GLN A 52 -6.54 -9.64 -7.29
N ARG A 53 -7.69 -8.98 -7.10
CA ARG A 53 -8.95 -9.36 -7.77
C ARG A 53 -8.86 -9.19 -9.27
N HIS A 54 -8.30 -8.08 -9.74
CA HIS A 54 -8.07 -7.80 -11.15
C HIS A 54 -7.20 -8.90 -11.77
N ARG A 55 -6.10 -9.28 -11.11
CA ARG A 55 -5.20 -10.35 -11.54
C ARG A 55 -5.95 -11.69 -11.75
N GLY A 56 -6.73 -12.12 -10.76
CA GLY A 56 -7.49 -13.37 -10.87
C GLY A 56 -8.53 -13.35 -12.00
N LEU A 57 -9.25 -12.23 -12.16
CA LEU A 57 -10.26 -12.08 -13.21
C LEU A 57 -9.63 -12.00 -14.60
N SER A 58 -8.55 -11.21 -14.78
CA SER A 58 -7.88 -11.07 -16.08
C SER A 58 -7.26 -12.39 -16.54
N TYR A 59 -6.64 -13.14 -15.63
CA TYR A 59 -6.11 -14.46 -15.93
C TYR A 59 -7.23 -15.45 -16.32
N GLY A 60 -8.37 -15.43 -15.62
CA GLY A 60 -9.55 -16.24 -15.98
C GLY A 60 -10.11 -15.90 -17.37
N VAL A 61 -10.27 -14.60 -17.68
CA VAL A 61 -10.75 -14.15 -19.00
C VAL A 61 -9.80 -14.58 -20.11
N GLN A 62 -8.49 -14.39 -19.94
CA GLN A 62 -7.49 -14.80 -20.94
C GLN A 62 -7.38 -16.32 -21.07
N SER A 63 -7.73 -17.08 -20.02
CA SER A 63 -7.81 -18.54 -20.07
C SER A 63 -9.14 -19.04 -20.70
N GLY A 64 -10.00 -18.12 -21.17
CA GLY A 64 -11.20 -18.44 -21.94
C GLY A 64 -12.54 -18.27 -21.22
N GLU A 65 -12.56 -17.87 -19.93
CA GLU A 65 -13.81 -17.66 -19.16
C GLU A 65 -14.36 -16.25 -19.41
N ARG A 66 -15.06 -16.08 -20.53
CA ARG A 66 -15.63 -14.78 -20.96
C ARG A 66 -16.71 -14.23 -20.02
N SER A 67 -17.35 -15.07 -19.23
CA SER A 67 -18.37 -14.62 -18.27
C SER A 67 -17.82 -13.65 -17.22
N LEU A 68 -16.49 -13.61 -17.04
CA LEU A 68 -15.80 -12.73 -16.10
C LEU A 68 -15.51 -11.33 -16.65
N GLU A 69 -15.70 -11.05 -17.94
CA GLU A 69 -15.35 -9.78 -18.60
C GLU A 69 -16.01 -8.57 -17.94
N ALA A 70 -17.32 -8.63 -17.68
CA ALA A 70 -18.05 -7.53 -17.03
C ALA A 70 -17.53 -7.23 -15.62
N ARG A 71 -17.15 -8.28 -14.86
CA ARG A 71 -16.56 -8.13 -13.52
C ARG A 71 -15.16 -7.56 -13.61
N LEU A 72 -14.35 -8.02 -14.57
CA LEU A 72 -13.00 -7.50 -14.82
C LEU A 72 -13.06 -6.01 -15.12
N TRP A 73 -13.97 -5.58 -16.02
CA TRP A 73 -14.15 -4.17 -16.34
C TRP A 73 -14.48 -3.33 -15.09
N SER A 74 -15.42 -3.80 -14.27
CA SER A 74 -15.81 -3.12 -13.02
C SER A 74 -14.64 -2.99 -12.05
N VAL A 75 -13.87 -4.06 -11.86
CA VAL A 75 -12.69 -4.05 -10.96
C VAL A 75 -11.58 -3.15 -11.53
N ASN A 76 -11.36 -3.14 -12.85
CA ASN A 76 -10.41 -2.23 -13.49
C ASN A 76 -10.74 -0.76 -13.18
N GLN A 77 -12.02 -0.37 -13.26
CA GLN A 77 -12.45 0.98 -12.90
C GLN A 77 -12.18 1.30 -11.41
N GLN A 78 -12.41 0.35 -10.51
CA GLN A 78 -12.12 0.52 -9.09
C GLN A 78 -10.62 0.70 -8.82
N VAL A 79 -9.77 -0.07 -9.49
CA VAL A 79 -8.30 0.07 -9.39
C VAL A 79 -7.86 1.45 -9.87
N ARG A 80 -8.36 1.90 -11.03
CA ARG A 80 -8.07 3.26 -11.54
C ARG A 80 -8.46 4.34 -10.55
N GLN A 81 -9.66 4.27 -9.98
CA GLN A 81 -10.12 5.24 -8.98
C GLN A 81 -9.24 5.22 -7.72
N LEU A 82 -8.77 4.05 -7.28
CA LEU A 82 -7.88 3.95 -6.13
C LEU A 82 -6.50 4.53 -6.41
N PHE A 83 -5.93 4.32 -7.61
CA PHE A 83 -4.70 4.98 -8.01
C PHE A 83 -4.84 6.51 -8.02
N GLU A 84 -5.96 7.05 -8.57
CA GLU A 84 -6.23 8.50 -8.53
C GLU A 84 -6.35 9.02 -7.09
N ARG A 85 -7.02 8.29 -6.21
CA ARG A 85 -7.06 8.66 -4.78
C ARG A 85 -5.68 8.63 -4.14
N CYS A 86 -4.82 7.69 -4.48
CA CYS A 86 -3.43 7.65 -4.00
C CYS A 86 -2.62 8.85 -4.51
N ARG A 87 -2.91 9.41 -5.69
CA ARG A 87 -2.24 10.60 -6.22
C ARG A 87 -2.39 11.83 -5.33
N VAL A 88 -3.46 11.95 -4.58
CA VAL A 88 -3.62 13.02 -3.57
C VAL A 88 -2.47 13.01 -2.55
N TYR A 89 -1.92 11.82 -2.27
CA TYR A 89 -0.79 11.63 -1.37
C TYR A 89 0.56 11.58 -2.09
N GLN A 90 0.59 11.75 -3.41
CA GLN A 90 1.81 11.64 -4.22
C GLN A 90 2.98 12.49 -3.73
N PRO A 91 2.81 13.75 -3.25
CA PRO A 91 3.92 14.53 -2.71
C PRO A 91 4.67 13.85 -1.56
N ARG A 92 4.00 12.92 -0.87
CA ARG A 92 4.59 12.14 0.24
C ARG A 92 5.09 10.76 -0.19
N LEU A 93 4.66 10.27 -1.35
CA LEU A 93 5.06 8.97 -1.92
C LEU A 93 6.18 9.11 -2.97
N HIS A 94 6.41 10.33 -3.49
CA HIS A 94 7.33 10.58 -4.61
C HIS A 94 8.80 10.18 -4.33
N TRP A 95 9.18 10.06 -3.07
CA TRP A 95 10.52 9.63 -2.67
C TRP A 95 10.66 8.09 -2.62
N LEU A 96 9.56 7.33 -2.82
CA LEU A 96 9.56 5.86 -2.79
C LEU A 96 9.73 5.29 -4.19
N PRO A 97 10.87 4.64 -4.49
CA PRO A 97 11.08 3.97 -5.78
C PRO A 97 10.01 2.90 -6.07
N SER A 98 9.57 2.16 -5.03
CA SER A 98 8.52 1.15 -5.14
C SER A 98 7.18 1.72 -5.60
N TRP A 99 6.82 2.94 -5.18
CA TRP A 99 5.61 3.62 -5.66
C TRP A 99 5.71 3.98 -7.14
N HIS A 100 6.87 4.49 -7.58
CA HIS A 100 7.09 4.78 -9.00
C HIS A 100 7.04 3.52 -9.87
N LEU A 101 7.63 2.43 -9.37
CA LEU A 101 7.55 1.14 -10.03
C LEU A 101 6.10 0.65 -10.15
N ALA A 102 5.31 0.78 -9.07
CA ALA A 102 3.89 0.41 -9.09
C ALA A 102 3.09 1.20 -10.14
N LEU A 103 3.33 2.51 -10.27
CA LEU A 103 2.71 3.33 -11.32
C LEU A 103 3.07 2.86 -12.73
N GLN A 104 4.35 2.61 -12.99
CA GLN A 104 4.83 2.13 -14.29
C GLN A 104 4.24 0.75 -14.64
N LEU A 105 4.21 -0.17 -13.66
CA LEU A 105 3.65 -1.50 -13.86
C LEU A 105 2.14 -1.43 -14.14
N TRP A 106 1.41 -0.55 -13.45
CA TRP A 106 -0.01 -0.36 -13.70
C TRP A 106 -0.28 0.21 -15.10
N GLU A 107 0.53 1.16 -15.56
CA GLU A 107 0.47 1.67 -16.94
C GLU A 107 0.71 0.55 -17.96
N ARG A 108 1.71 -0.29 -17.74
CA ARG A 108 2.01 -1.43 -18.61
C ARG A 108 0.85 -2.44 -18.65
N VAL A 109 0.28 -2.81 -17.50
CA VAL A 109 -0.87 -3.73 -17.41
C VAL A 109 -2.07 -3.24 -18.24
N ASN A 110 -2.23 -1.92 -18.42
CA ASN A 110 -3.33 -1.34 -19.19
C ASN A 110 -3.01 -1.08 -20.68
N GLN A 111 -1.79 -1.37 -21.14
CA GLN A 111 -1.44 -1.23 -22.57
C GLN A 111 -1.95 -2.43 -23.37
N PRO A 112 -2.57 -2.20 -24.54
CA PRO A 112 -3.14 -3.28 -25.35
C PRO A 112 -2.13 -4.33 -25.80
N ASP A 113 -0.88 -3.90 -26.05
CA ASP A 113 0.17 -4.74 -26.64
C ASP A 113 0.96 -5.54 -25.59
N THR A 114 0.73 -5.33 -24.31
CA THR A 114 1.53 -5.94 -23.24
C THR A 114 1.12 -7.38 -22.91
N ALA A 115 -0.09 -7.79 -23.30
CA ALA A 115 -0.62 -9.12 -22.99
C ALA A 115 -0.25 -10.12 -24.10
N GLU A 116 1.06 -10.33 -24.34
CA GLU A 116 1.52 -11.37 -25.29
C GLU A 116 1.12 -12.78 -24.84
N SER A 117 1.02 -13.03 -23.53
CA SER A 117 0.50 -14.27 -22.97
C SER A 117 -0.18 -14.04 -21.62
N PRO A 118 -1.14 -14.93 -21.22
CA PRO A 118 -1.76 -14.89 -19.89
C PRO A 118 -0.73 -14.91 -18.75
N GLU A 119 0.33 -15.70 -18.90
CA GLU A 119 1.41 -15.85 -17.92
C GLU A 119 2.22 -14.57 -17.76
N HIS A 120 2.49 -13.87 -18.86
CA HIS A 120 3.20 -12.59 -18.82
C HIS A 120 2.40 -11.53 -18.08
N LEU A 121 1.10 -11.42 -18.38
CA LEU A 121 0.23 -10.50 -17.65
C LEU A 121 0.13 -10.85 -16.16
N LEU A 122 0.05 -12.15 -15.83
CA LEU A 122 0.04 -12.63 -14.45
C LEU A 122 1.30 -12.21 -13.71
N SER A 123 2.49 -12.33 -14.35
CA SER A 123 3.77 -11.90 -13.79
C SER A 123 3.78 -10.39 -13.53
N LEU A 124 3.41 -9.56 -14.51
CA LEU A 124 3.35 -8.10 -14.37
C LEU A 124 2.45 -7.66 -13.22
N GLN A 125 1.31 -8.31 -13.06
CA GLN A 125 0.39 -8.00 -11.96
C GLN A 125 0.91 -8.48 -10.61
N THR A 126 1.68 -9.54 -10.58
CA THR A 126 2.36 -10.01 -9.36
C THR A 126 3.45 -9.04 -8.94
N ASP A 127 4.26 -8.55 -9.89
CA ASP A 127 5.28 -7.52 -9.63
C ASP A 127 4.65 -6.21 -9.17
N LEU A 128 3.48 -5.84 -9.73
CA LEU A 128 2.71 -4.67 -9.27
C LEU A 128 2.28 -4.81 -7.80
N VAL A 129 1.74 -5.96 -7.42
CA VAL A 129 1.35 -6.20 -6.01
C VAL A 129 2.57 -6.14 -5.10
N GLN A 130 3.70 -6.74 -5.51
CA GLN A 130 4.94 -6.68 -4.75
C GLN A 130 5.42 -5.23 -4.56
N ALA A 131 5.44 -4.41 -5.61
CA ALA A 131 5.82 -3.00 -5.52
C ALA A 131 4.91 -2.19 -4.58
N LEU A 132 3.62 -2.52 -4.53
CA LEU A 132 2.68 -1.90 -3.59
C LEU A 132 2.95 -2.35 -2.14
N LEU A 133 3.26 -3.62 -1.90
CA LEU A 133 3.65 -4.15 -0.59
C LEU A 133 4.95 -3.50 -0.09
N ASP A 134 5.94 -3.35 -0.95
CA ASP A 134 7.20 -2.67 -0.63
C ASP A 134 6.95 -1.20 -0.26
N THR A 135 5.99 -0.54 -0.95
CA THR A 135 5.57 0.83 -0.62
C THR A 135 4.95 0.91 0.77
N VAL A 136 4.11 -0.05 1.14
CA VAL A 136 3.51 -0.15 2.48
C VAL A 136 4.59 -0.36 3.53
N SER A 137 5.55 -1.26 3.29
CA SER A 137 6.66 -1.57 4.19
C SER A 137 7.52 -0.34 4.44
N ALA A 138 7.93 0.37 3.38
CA ALA A 138 8.73 1.58 3.47
C ALA A 138 8.02 2.72 4.24
N LEU A 139 6.69 2.88 4.05
CA LEU A 139 5.90 3.82 4.85
C LEU A 139 5.84 3.40 6.32
N ALA A 140 5.62 2.12 6.59
CA ALA A 140 5.55 1.61 7.96
C ALA A 140 6.87 1.81 8.72
N GLU A 141 8.00 1.54 8.09
CA GLU A 141 9.33 1.77 8.66
C GLU A 141 9.59 3.25 8.92
N ARG A 142 9.33 4.11 7.92
CA ARG A 142 9.61 5.55 8.04
C ARG A 142 8.85 6.22 9.18
N PHE A 143 7.61 5.81 9.42
CA PHE A 143 6.74 6.42 10.42
C PHE A 143 6.64 5.60 11.71
N ASP A 144 7.55 4.63 11.91
CA ASP A 144 7.59 3.76 13.08
C ASP A 144 6.22 3.09 13.36
N LEU A 145 5.61 2.54 12.30
CA LEU A 145 4.32 1.86 12.34
C LEU A 145 4.47 0.33 12.36
N VAL A 146 5.70 -0.17 12.25
CA VAL A 146 6.02 -1.60 12.32
C VAL A 146 5.71 -2.12 13.72
N CYS A 147 6.04 -1.32 14.74
CA CYS A 147 5.76 -1.65 16.13
C CYS A 147 4.34 -1.21 16.50
N LEU A 148 3.49 -2.14 16.92
CA LEU A 148 2.17 -1.85 17.51
C LEU A 148 2.27 -1.20 18.91
N GLY A 149 3.44 -0.67 19.25
CA GLY A 149 3.74 0.04 20.47
C GLY A 149 3.94 -0.88 21.68
N ARG A 150 3.97 -0.28 22.87
CA ARG A 150 4.20 -0.97 24.16
C ARG A 150 3.19 -2.06 24.52
N LEU A 151 2.06 -2.14 23.78
CA LEU A 151 0.97 -3.05 24.07
C LEU A 151 1.21 -4.47 23.54
N ALA A 152 2.04 -4.66 22.51
CA ALA A 152 2.33 -5.98 21.95
C ALA A 152 3.72 -6.01 21.31
N PRO A 153 4.82 -6.00 22.09
CA PRO A 153 6.18 -6.05 21.55
C PRO A 153 6.46 -7.35 20.77
N GLN A 154 5.70 -8.41 21.04
CA GLN A 154 5.81 -9.69 20.33
C GLN A 154 5.10 -9.71 18.98
N ALA A 155 4.27 -8.70 18.67
CA ALA A 155 3.56 -8.57 17.40
C ALA A 155 4.25 -7.57 16.44
N GLU A 156 5.53 -7.26 16.70
CA GLU A 156 6.32 -6.36 15.89
C GLU A 156 6.49 -6.94 14.48
N GLY A 157 6.04 -6.21 13.47
CA GLY A 157 6.14 -6.62 12.08
C GLY A 157 5.14 -7.69 11.60
N GLN A 158 4.46 -8.41 12.48
CA GLN A 158 3.58 -9.53 12.10
C GLN A 158 2.48 -9.13 11.11
N TRP A 159 1.95 -7.91 11.19
CA TRP A 159 0.94 -7.45 10.24
C TRP A 159 1.47 -7.27 8.82
N LEU A 160 2.77 -6.93 8.66
CA LEU A 160 3.44 -6.90 7.36
C LEU A 160 3.64 -8.31 6.81
N GLU A 161 4.07 -9.24 7.65
CA GLU A 161 4.18 -10.66 7.28
C GLU A 161 2.83 -11.24 6.86
N LEU A 162 1.74 -10.89 7.56
CA LEU A 162 0.39 -11.29 7.18
C LEU A 162 -0.01 -10.76 5.80
N LEU A 163 0.34 -9.52 5.46
CA LEU A 163 0.08 -8.97 4.13
C LEU A 163 0.81 -9.74 3.03
N HIS A 164 2.08 -10.11 3.25
CA HIS A 164 2.84 -10.92 2.31
C HIS A 164 2.27 -12.35 2.18
N ASN A 165 1.85 -12.96 3.28
CA ASN A 165 1.21 -14.28 3.25
C ASN A 165 -0.14 -14.26 2.51
N ILE A 166 -0.93 -13.20 2.66
CA ILE A 166 -2.17 -12.99 1.89
C ILE A 166 -1.87 -12.91 0.39
N GLU A 167 -0.74 -12.32 0.00
CA GLU A 167 -0.32 -12.26 -1.41
C GLU A 167 -0.03 -13.67 -1.97
N LEU A 168 0.67 -14.53 -1.25
CA LEU A 168 0.91 -15.91 -1.66
C LEU A 168 -0.40 -16.68 -1.89
N LEU A 169 -1.38 -16.48 -1.02
CA LEU A 169 -2.73 -17.06 -1.22
C LEU A 169 -3.44 -16.43 -2.44
N GLY A 170 -3.23 -15.14 -2.69
CA GLY A 170 -3.76 -14.44 -3.86
C GLY A 170 -3.20 -14.99 -5.17
N GLN A 171 -1.92 -15.28 -5.23
CA GLN A 171 -1.26 -15.91 -6.39
C GLN A 171 -1.83 -17.31 -6.64
N SER A 172 -1.93 -18.13 -5.60
CA SER A 172 -2.49 -19.47 -5.68
C SER A 172 -3.94 -19.46 -6.21
N ARG A 173 -4.76 -18.53 -5.77
CA ARG A 173 -6.13 -18.36 -6.27
C ARG A 173 -6.18 -17.93 -7.74
N ALA A 174 -5.31 -17.02 -8.17
CA ALA A 174 -5.25 -16.59 -9.57
C ALA A 174 -4.91 -17.76 -10.50
N ILE A 175 -3.89 -18.54 -10.16
CA ILE A 175 -3.51 -19.75 -10.90
C ILE A 175 -4.66 -20.76 -10.92
N GLY A 176 -5.30 -21.01 -9.78
CA GLY A 176 -6.46 -21.90 -9.69
C GLY A 176 -7.63 -21.48 -10.57
N THR A 177 -7.89 -20.18 -10.69
CA THR A 177 -8.94 -19.64 -11.59
C THR A 177 -8.62 -19.94 -13.05
N GLY A 178 -7.36 -19.74 -13.48
CA GLY A 178 -6.95 -20.04 -14.86
C GLY A 178 -7.01 -21.53 -15.19
N ILE A 179 -6.60 -22.39 -14.27
CA ILE A 179 -6.69 -23.86 -14.45
C ILE A 179 -8.17 -24.29 -14.57
N ALA A 180 -9.06 -23.73 -13.74
CA ALA A 180 -10.48 -24.05 -13.80
C ALA A 180 -11.11 -23.59 -15.14
N ALA A 181 -10.77 -22.38 -15.61
CA ALA A 181 -11.23 -21.86 -16.90
C ALA A 181 -10.78 -22.74 -18.08
N ASN A 182 -9.51 -23.15 -18.10
CA ASN A 182 -8.98 -24.06 -19.12
C ASN A 182 -9.69 -25.42 -19.14
N ARG A 183 -9.99 -26.00 -17.97
CA ARG A 183 -10.70 -27.30 -17.90
C ARG A 183 -12.13 -27.21 -18.44
N GLN A 184 -12.85 -26.12 -18.21
CA GLN A 184 -14.20 -25.94 -18.75
C GLN A 184 -14.18 -25.90 -20.27
N ASN A 185 -13.17 -25.28 -20.90
CA ASN A 185 -13.02 -25.26 -22.35
C ASN A 185 -12.69 -26.64 -22.95
N LEU A 186 -12.04 -27.54 -22.22
CA LEU A 186 -11.71 -28.90 -22.68
C LEU A 186 -12.91 -29.87 -22.60
N THR A 187 -13.92 -29.58 -21.80
CA THR A 187 -15.12 -30.43 -21.63
C THR A 187 -16.23 -30.11 -22.61
N VAL A 188 -16.08 -29.11 -23.47
CA VAL A 188 -17.09 -28.67 -24.48
C VAL A 188 -16.85 -29.30 -25.87
N TRP A 189 -15.83 -30.16 -26.00
CA TRP A 189 -15.51 -30.95 -27.19
C TRP A 189 -15.79 -32.43 -26.93
#